data_cd9e932ede767bcc16b9db4e882a5ff3
#
_entry.id   cd9e932ede767bcc16b9db4e882a5ff3
#
_cell.length_a   1.000
_cell.length_b   1.000
_cell.length_c   1.000
_cell.angle_alpha   90.00
_cell.angle_beta   90.00
_cell.angle_gamma   90.00
#
_symmetry.space_group_name_H-M   'P 1'
#
loop_
_entity.id
_entity.type
_entity.pdbx_description
1 polymer ?
#
loop_
_entity_poly.entity_id
_entity_poly.type
_entity_poly.pdbx_seq_one_letter_code
_entity_poly.pdbx_strand_id
1 'polypeptide(L)'
;MLLRPYISGMVWKLGENSMNRMKEGISLYKEIRGEVRDGMPFFPLGFGTLKSEVLAYGVKAEKNTYLSVWTPGTTEAVIPLENADQISRVSVIYPKEEMCEYKIENGNLVVKMPQEKAARLFKIEMK
;
A
#
# COMPACT_ATOMS: atom_id res chain seq x y z
N MET A 1 4.88 6.66 1.59
CA MET A 1 5.70 5.70 2.37
C MET A 1 6.68 4.92 1.51
N LEU A 2 6.27 4.34 0.37
CA LEU A 2 7.16 3.53 -0.48
C LEU A 2 8.29 4.30 -1.17
N LEU A 3 8.19 5.60 -1.31
CA LEU A 3 9.25 6.41 -1.90
C LEU A 3 10.06 7.10 -0.80
N ARG A 4 9.62 8.24 -0.36
CA ARG A 4 10.26 8.99 0.72
C ARG A 4 9.19 9.64 1.58
N PRO A 5 9.04 9.28 2.85
CA PRO A 5 8.08 9.92 3.72
C PRO A 5 8.48 11.39 3.93
N TYR A 6 7.52 12.28 3.73
CA TYR A 6 7.66 13.69 4.06
C TYR A 6 6.72 14.02 5.22
N ILE A 7 7.27 14.54 6.29
CA ILE A 7 6.52 14.94 7.47
C ILE A 7 6.46 16.45 7.50
N SER A 8 5.24 16.99 7.43
CA SER A 8 5.01 18.43 7.53
C SER A 8 5.40 18.99 8.90
N GLY A 9 5.87 20.23 8.94
CA GLY A 9 6.28 20.91 10.16
C GLY A 9 5.18 21.20 11.19
N MET A 10 3.91 20.86 10.91
CA MET A 10 2.78 21.13 11.82
C MET A 10 2.28 19.89 12.57
N VAL A 11 3.16 18.97 12.87
CA VAL A 11 2.82 17.70 13.55
C VAL A 11 2.15 17.89 14.91
N TRP A 12 2.45 18.97 15.63
CA TRP A 12 1.82 19.28 16.92
C TRP A 12 0.33 19.63 16.84
N LYS A 13 -0.20 19.89 15.64
CA LYS A 13 -1.64 20.11 15.41
C LYS A 13 -2.41 18.83 15.14
N LEU A 14 -1.74 17.69 15.04
CA LEU A 14 -2.39 16.42 14.77
C LEU A 14 -3.08 15.90 16.03
N GLY A 15 -4.28 15.35 15.86
CA GLY A 15 -4.95 14.59 16.91
C GLY A 15 -4.21 13.29 17.24
N GLU A 16 -4.51 12.71 18.38
CA GLU A 16 -3.83 11.50 18.90
C GLU A 16 -3.82 10.34 17.90
N ASN A 17 -4.95 10.05 17.26
CA ASN A 17 -5.05 8.97 16.25
C ASN A 17 -4.11 9.21 15.07
N SER A 18 -4.05 10.42 14.55
CA SER A 18 -3.16 10.77 13.44
C SER A 18 -1.68 10.69 13.84
N MET A 19 -1.37 11.08 15.07
CA MET A 19 -0.03 10.96 15.63
C MET A 19 0.39 9.49 15.78
N ASN A 20 -0.51 8.62 16.25
CA ASN A 20 -0.24 7.19 16.40
C ASN A 20 -0.03 6.51 15.03
N ARG A 21 -0.85 6.85 14.03
CA ARG A 21 -0.66 6.37 12.65
C ARG A 21 0.67 6.82 12.06
N MET A 22 1.07 8.06 12.32
CA MET A 22 2.36 8.58 11.86
C MET A 22 3.52 7.82 12.52
N LYS A 23 3.47 7.57 13.83
CA LYS A 23 4.48 6.77 14.55
C LYS A 23 4.57 5.36 13.99
N GLU A 24 3.43 4.71 13.76
CA GLU A 24 3.36 3.39 13.12
C GLU A 24 4.02 3.40 11.73
N GLY A 25 3.66 4.38 10.89
CA GLY A 25 4.23 4.52 9.56
C GLY A 25 5.73 4.75 9.55
N ILE A 26 6.26 5.55 10.49
CA ILE A 26 7.70 5.77 10.65
C ILE A 26 8.42 4.48 11.08
N SER A 27 7.87 3.74 12.05
CA SER A 27 8.42 2.46 12.50
C SER A 27 8.48 1.47 11.34
N LEU A 28 7.37 1.29 10.62
CA LEU A 28 7.32 0.39 9.47
C LEU A 28 8.31 0.83 8.38
N TYR A 29 8.40 2.12 8.08
CA TYR A 29 9.35 2.61 7.08
C TYR A 29 10.80 2.27 7.46
N LYS A 30 11.16 2.38 8.72
CA LYS A 30 12.50 2.00 9.19
C LYS A 30 12.79 0.51 9.00
N GLU A 31 11.78 -0.35 9.13
CA GLU A 31 11.89 -1.79 8.90
C GLU A 31 12.10 -2.14 7.42
N ILE A 32 11.31 -1.52 6.53
CA ILE A 32 11.28 -1.91 5.11
C ILE A 32 12.18 -1.05 4.20
N ARG A 33 12.70 0.09 4.68
CA ARG A 33 13.41 1.08 3.82
C ARG A 33 14.61 0.51 3.07
N GLY A 34 15.29 -0.49 3.62
CA GLY A 34 16.42 -1.15 2.96
C GLY A 34 15.97 -1.87 1.70
N GLU A 35 14.93 -2.69 1.81
CA GLU A 35 14.35 -3.40 0.66
C GLU A 35 13.74 -2.43 -0.35
N VAL A 36 13.01 -1.42 0.12
CA VAL A 36 12.37 -0.41 -0.74
C VAL A 36 13.39 0.41 -1.52
N ARG A 37 14.53 0.78 -0.89
CA ARG A 37 15.61 1.55 -1.54
C ARG A 37 16.18 0.83 -2.74
N ASP A 38 16.41 -0.47 -2.59
CA ASP A 38 17.10 -1.30 -3.57
C ASP A 38 16.12 -2.01 -4.53
N GLY A 39 14.82 -1.83 -4.32
CA GLY A 39 13.76 -2.41 -5.13
C GLY A 39 13.43 -1.64 -6.41
N MET A 40 12.73 -2.31 -7.33
CA MET A 40 12.27 -1.75 -8.60
C MET A 40 10.84 -1.23 -8.48
N PRO A 41 10.57 0.05 -8.74
CA PRO A 41 9.21 0.58 -8.73
C PRO A 41 8.38 0.01 -9.90
N PHE A 42 7.08 -0.18 -9.66
CA PHE A 42 6.13 -0.59 -10.69
C PHE A 42 4.75 0.05 -10.46
N PHE A 43 3.97 0.16 -11.53
CA PHE A 43 2.68 0.83 -11.58
C PHE A 43 1.66 -0.10 -12.25
N PRO A 44 0.97 -0.97 -11.50
CA PRO A 44 0.10 -2.00 -12.08
C PRO A 44 -1.12 -1.45 -12.83
N LEU A 45 -1.53 -0.22 -12.52
CA LEU A 45 -2.62 0.50 -13.21
C LEU A 45 -2.10 1.64 -14.11
N GLY A 46 -0.77 1.72 -14.32
CA GLY A 46 -0.16 2.86 -14.98
C GLY A 46 -0.13 4.11 -14.08
N PHE A 47 0.22 5.25 -14.67
CA PHE A 47 0.22 6.53 -13.97
C PHE A 47 -1.20 7.06 -13.85
N GLY A 48 -1.61 7.37 -12.62
CA GLY A 48 -2.91 7.94 -12.36
C GLY A 48 -2.99 9.44 -12.67
N THR A 49 -4.21 9.95 -12.66
CA THR A 49 -4.55 11.37 -12.78
C THR A 49 -5.32 11.82 -11.54
N LEU A 50 -5.61 13.12 -11.43
CA LEU A 50 -6.46 13.67 -10.36
C LEU A 50 -7.90 13.15 -10.40
N LYS A 51 -8.33 12.55 -11.52
CA LYS A 51 -9.66 11.97 -11.71
C LYS A 51 -9.70 10.45 -11.53
N SER A 52 -8.56 9.83 -11.23
CA SER A 52 -8.51 8.37 -11.05
C SER A 52 -9.24 7.97 -9.78
N GLU A 53 -10.15 7.02 -9.89
CA GLU A 53 -10.88 6.46 -8.75
C GLU A 53 -10.04 5.47 -7.94
N VAL A 54 -9.05 4.85 -8.58
CA VAL A 54 -8.08 3.94 -7.96
C VAL A 54 -6.68 4.32 -8.40
N LEU A 55 -5.77 4.33 -7.46
CA LEU A 55 -4.34 4.50 -7.71
C LEU A 55 -3.58 3.34 -7.06
N ALA A 56 -2.61 2.79 -7.77
CA ALA A 56 -1.75 1.76 -7.23
C ALA A 56 -0.33 1.92 -7.75
N TYR A 57 0.62 1.85 -6.84
CA TYR A 57 2.03 1.70 -7.18
C TYR A 57 2.76 0.87 -6.13
N GLY A 58 3.83 0.25 -6.53
CA GLY A 58 4.58 -0.61 -5.65
C GLY A 58 6.07 -0.62 -5.92
N VAL A 59 6.76 -1.40 -5.12
CA VAL A 59 8.20 -1.67 -5.24
C VAL A 59 8.40 -3.18 -5.14
N LYS A 60 9.02 -3.76 -6.16
CA LYS A 60 9.49 -5.15 -6.16
C LYS A 60 10.89 -5.18 -5.57
N ALA A 61 11.04 -5.71 -4.37
CA ALA A 61 12.31 -5.98 -3.74
C ALA A 61 12.70 -7.45 -3.93
N GLU A 62 13.90 -7.81 -3.51
CA GLU A 62 14.43 -9.17 -3.70
C GLU A 62 13.55 -10.25 -3.05
N LYS A 63 13.06 -10.00 -1.84
CA LYS A 63 12.29 -10.98 -1.04
C LYS A 63 10.80 -10.70 -1.03
N ASN A 64 10.41 -9.45 -1.13
CA ASN A 64 9.04 -9.00 -0.94
C ASN A 64 8.64 -7.98 -2.00
N THR A 65 7.35 -7.95 -2.32
CA THR A 65 6.76 -6.86 -3.10
C THR A 65 5.88 -6.03 -2.18
N TYR A 66 6.06 -4.72 -2.22
CA TYR A 66 5.25 -3.76 -1.47
C TYR A 66 4.33 -3.03 -2.45
N LEU A 67 3.04 -2.99 -2.14
CA LEU A 67 2.02 -2.39 -3.01
C LEU A 67 1.14 -1.44 -2.21
N SER A 68 1.15 -0.16 -2.58
CA SER A 68 0.20 0.83 -2.07
C SER A 68 -1.01 0.91 -2.98
N VAL A 69 -2.19 0.86 -2.39
CA VAL A 69 -3.48 1.01 -3.08
C VAL A 69 -4.24 2.16 -2.44
N TRP A 70 -4.71 3.10 -3.25
CA TRP A 70 -5.59 4.20 -2.85
C TRP A 70 -6.89 4.14 -3.64
N THR A 71 -7.97 4.46 -2.97
CA THR A 71 -9.32 4.53 -3.54
C THR A 71 -9.93 5.91 -3.33
N PRO A 72 -9.45 6.95 -4.04
CA PRO A 72 -9.94 8.32 -3.85
C PRO A 72 -11.40 8.52 -4.24
N GLY A 73 -11.95 7.71 -5.13
CA GLY A 73 -13.32 7.88 -5.66
C GLY A 73 -14.18 6.61 -5.63
N THR A 74 -13.72 5.54 -4.96
CA THR A 74 -14.44 4.26 -4.87
C THR A 74 -14.08 3.53 -3.58
N THR A 75 -14.78 2.44 -3.29
CA THR A 75 -14.43 1.51 -2.20
C THR A 75 -13.81 0.21 -2.70
N GLU A 76 -13.81 -0.02 -4.01
CA GLU A 76 -13.32 -1.27 -4.59
C GLU A 76 -12.15 -1.01 -5.55
N ALA A 77 -11.16 -1.88 -5.50
CA ALA A 77 -10.00 -1.84 -6.40
C ALA A 77 -9.68 -3.25 -6.91
N VAL A 78 -9.37 -3.34 -8.20
CA VAL A 78 -8.89 -4.57 -8.85
C VAL A 78 -7.52 -4.27 -9.42
N ILE A 79 -6.50 -4.89 -8.85
CA ILE A 79 -5.10 -4.63 -9.18
C ILE A 79 -4.49 -5.88 -9.83
N PRO A 80 -4.08 -5.83 -11.09
CA PRO A 80 -3.42 -6.97 -11.74
C PRO A 80 -2.09 -7.28 -11.06
N LEU A 81 -1.85 -8.56 -10.80
CA LEU A 81 -0.63 -9.06 -10.20
C LEU A 81 0.13 -9.92 -11.21
N GLU A 82 1.41 -9.62 -11.39
CA GLU A 82 2.30 -10.50 -12.13
C GLU A 82 2.61 -11.75 -11.29
N ASN A 83 2.64 -12.91 -11.95
CA ASN A 83 2.95 -14.20 -11.33
C ASN A 83 2.11 -14.51 -10.09
N ALA A 84 0.80 -14.23 -10.15
CA ALA A 84 -0.12 -14.42 -9.03
C ALA A 84 -0.15 -15.86 -8.49
N ASP A 85 0.14 -16.85 -9.33
CA ASP A 85 0.29 -18.28 -9.00
C ASP A 85 1.50 -18.57 -8.09
N GLN A 86 2.50 -17.69 -8.09
CA GLN A 86 3.70 -17.80 -7.27
C GLN A 86 3.58 -17.04 -5.94
N ILE A 87 2.49 -16.35 -5.69
CA ILE A 87 2.27 -15.67 -4.43
C ILE A 87 1.98 -16.68 -3.32
N SER A 88 2.74 -16.61 -2.23
CA SER A 88 2.51 -17.41 -1.04
C SER A 88 1.59 -16.72 -0.04
N ARG A 89 1.70 -15.41 0.09
CA ARG A 89 0.93 -14.63 1.05
C ARG A 89 0.77 -13.18 0.63
N VAL A 90 -0.39 -12.62 0.93
CA VAL A 90 -0.65 -11.17 0.90
C VAL A 90 -1.09 -10.72 2.28
N SER A 91 -0.59 -9.60 2.74
CA SER A 91 -0.98 -9.03 4.04
C SER A 91 -1.01 -7.50 3.98
N VAL A 92 -1.98 -6.89 4.67
CA VAL A 92 -1.97 -5.45 4.92
C VAL A 92 -0.97 -5.18 6.04
N ILE A 93 -0.01 -4.30 5.78
CA ILE A 93 1.03 -3.93 6.75
C ILE A 93 0.90 -2.50 7.25
N TYR A 94 0.04 -1.67 6.62
CA TYR A 94 -0.23 -0.30 7.09
C TYR A 94 -1.56 0.24 6.53
N PRO A 95 -2.36 0.93 7.33
CA PRO A 95 -2.34 0.90 8.79
C PRO A 95 -2.81 -0.47 9.31
N LYS A 96 -2.25 -0.95 10.41
CA LYS A 96 -2.52 -2.31 10.94
C LYS A 96 -3.91 -2.45 11.56
N GLU A 97 -4.40 -1.37 12.18
CA GLU A 97 -5.68 -1.40 12.89
C GLU A 97 -6.90 -1.18 11.99
N GLU A 98 -6.68 -0.76 10.75
CA GLU A 98 -7.78 -0.52 9.81
C GLU A 98 -7.99 -1.73 8.89
N MET A 99 -9.06 -2.44 9.15
CA MET A 99 -9.47 -3.59 8.36
C MET A 99 -9.82 -3.19 6.92
N CYS A 100 -9.48 -4.05 5.97
CA CYS A 100 -10.06 -4.08 4.64
C CYS A 100 -10.20 -5.55 4.20
N GLU A 101 -11.17 -5.82 3.35
CA GLU A 101 -11.31 -7.14 2.74
C GLU A 101 -10.44 -7.21 1.49
N TYR A 102 -9.73 -8.31 1.30
CA TYR A 102 -8.94 -8.53 0.10
C TYR A 102 -8.78 -10.01 -0.21
N LYS A 103 -8.66 -10.32 -1.49
CA LYS A 103 -8.43 -11.68 -2.00
C LYS A 103 -7.65 -11.64 -3.30
N ILE A 104 -6.99 -12.75 -3.64
CA ILE A 104 -6.45 -12.95 -4.98
C ILE A 104 -7.50 -13.73 -5.78
N GLU A 105 -7.89 -13.19 -6.91
CA GLU A 105 -8.88 -13.80 -7.80
C GLU A 105 -8.53 -13.51 -9.26
N ASN A 106 -8.46 -14.57 -10.09
CA ASN A 106 -8.16 -14.46 -11.52
C ASN A 106 -6.89 -13.65 -11.84
N GLY A 107 -5.83 -13.81 -11.04
CA GLY A 107 -4.57 -13.09 -11.23
C GLY A 107 -4.57 -11.64 -10.73
N ASN A 108 -5.63 -11.22 -10.03
CA ASN A 108 -5.75 -9.87 -9.50
C ASN A 108 -5.83 -9.86 -7.98
N LEU A 109 -5.30 -8.82 -7.35
CA LEU A 109 -5.62 -8.45 -5.99
C LEU A 109 -6.91 -7.62 -6.00
N VAL A 110 -7.99 -8.21 -5.52
CA VAL A 110 -9.28 -7.53 -5.34
C VAL A 110 -9.32 -7.01 -3.91
N VAL A 111 -9.51 -5.70 -3.75
CA VAL A 111 -9.53 -5.02 -2.45
C VAL A 111 -10.85 -4.30 -2.28
N LYS A 112 -11.44 -4.43 -1.09
CA LYS A 112 -12.61 -3.67 -0.67
C LYS A 112 -12.27 -2.86 0.58
N MET A 113 -12.21 -1.55 0.40
CA MET A 113 -11.95 -0.59 1.46
C MET A 113 -13.22 -0.34 2.29
N PRO A 114 -13.09 -0.01 3.59
CA PRO A 114 -14.25 0.28 4.43
C PRO A 114 -14.97 1.57 4.02
N GLN A 115 -14.28 2.46 3.32
CA GLN A 115 -14.81 3.74 2.84
C GLN A 115 -14.00 4.27 1.67
N GLU A 116 -14.53 5.24 0.94
CA GLU A 116 -13.77 6.02 -0.04
C GLU A 116 -12.66 6.84 0.64
N LYS A 117 -11.72 7.34 -0.16
CA LYS A 117 -10.55 8.12 0.30
C LYS A 117 -9.70 7.36 1.31
N ALA A 118 -9.60 6.05 1.12
CA ALA A 118 -8.79 5.15 1.92
C ALA A 118 -7.51 4.74 1.19
N ALA A 119 -6.52 4.31 1.98
CA ALA A 119 -5.26 3.77 1.47
C ALA A 119 -4.79 2.58 2.31
N ARG A 120 -4.19 1.59 1.66
CA ARG A 120 -3.56 0.45 2.32
C ARG A 120 -2.22 0.13 1.67
N LEU A 121 -1.27 -0.25 2.51
CA LEU A 121 0.00 -0.81 2.06
C LEU A 121 -0.03 -2.32 2.27
N PHE A 122 0.17 -3.04 1.20
CA PHE A 122 0.25 -4.50 1.18
C PHE A 122 1.70 -4.95 1.08
N LYS A 123 2.01 -6.05 1.75
CA LYS A 123 3.19 -6.86 1.54
C LYS A 123 2.77 -8.14 0.84
N ILE A 124 3.45 -8.47 -0.25
CA ILE A 124 3.24 -9.66 -1.07
C ILE A 124 4.51 -10.49 -0.99
N GLU A 125 4.38 -11.72 -0.51
CA GLU A 125 5.47 -12.68 -0.34
C GLU A 125 5.35 -13.74 -1.43
N MET A 126 6.46 -14.03 -2.12
CA MET A 126 6.52 -15.07 -3.15
C MET A 126 6.87 -16.44 -2.53
N LYS A 127 6.55 -17.50 -3.24
CA LYS A 127 6.93 -18.90 -2.86
C LYS A 127 8.42 -19.12 -2.96
#